data_8f12ea011d76b69e7eb262bec3421ee3
#
_entry.id   8f12ea011d76b69e7eb262bec3421ee3
#
_cell.length_a   1.000
_cell.length_b   1.000
_cell.length_c   1.000
_cell.angle_alpha   90.00
_cell.angle_beta   90.00
_cell.angle_gamma   90.00
#
_symmetry.space_group_name_H-M   'P 1'
#
loop_
_entity.id
_entity.type
_entity.pdbx_description
1 polymer ?
#
loop_
_entity_poly.entity_id
_entity_poly.type
_entity_poly.pdbx_seq_one_letter_code
_entity_poly.pdbx_strand_id
1 'polypeptide(L)'
;ITSKNIRMPKKTSNILVIGGHDPTGGAGIQADIETLTSLKCHPSCLISCLTSQNTSKFVKTYPIKSEVFKEQAQLLMSDINFDLIKVGAIGSEKIADEIIEILKILNKKVIIDPIISASMGGEIANLELIKKIKKEIFPLSYLITPNFSEAKILSEDSTLNGLISNENMNI
;
A
#
# COMPACT_ATOMS: atom_id res chain seq x y z
N ILE A 1 47.10 7.07 20.96
CA ILE A 1 46.28 6.09 20.17
C ILE A 1 44.85 6.63 20.17
N THR A 2 44.48 7.33 19.10
CA THR A 2 43.15 7.92 18.93
C THR A 2 42.15 6.78 18.56
N SER A 3 41.17 6.58 19.44
CA SER A 3 40.05 5.69 19.18
C SER A 3 39.27 6.21 17.96
N LYS A 4 39.45 5.58 16.80
CA LYS A 4 38.59 5.79 15.64
C LYS A 4 37.17 5.38 16.07
N ASN A 5 36.25 6.36 16.12
CA ASN A 5 34.83 6.10 16.25
C ASN A 5 34.42 5.20 15.04
N ILE A 6 34.35 3.92 15.25
CA ILE A 6 33.79 2.96 14.29
C ILE A 6 32.30 3.24 14.28
N ARG A 7 31.86 4.03 13.31
CA ARG A 7 30.43 4.27 13.06
C ARG A 7 29.84 2.92 12.61
N MET A 8 29.09 2.27 13.50
CA MET A 8 28.35 1.08 13.15
C MET A 8 27.52 1.36 11.89
N PRO A 9 27.51 0.48 10.88
CA PRO A 9 26.68 0.68 9.71
C PRO A 9 25.21 0.85 10.16
N LYS A 10 24.55 1.91 9.67
CA LYS A 10 23.14 2.14 9.98
C LYS A 10 22.34 0.94 9.49
N LYS A 11 21.62 0.27 10.38
CA LYS A 11 20.78 -0.87 10.02
C LYS A 11 19.84 -0.46 8.88
N THR A 12 19.88 -1.20 7.77
CA THR A 12 18.93 -1.00 6.66
C THR A 12 17.52 -1.36 7.14
N SER A 13 16.56 -0.47 6.94
CA SER A 13 15.17 -0.75 7.31
C SER A 13 14.53 -1.69 6.29
N ASN A 14 13.87 -2.73 6.79
CA ASN A 14 13.10 -3.67 5.97
C ASN A 14 11.65 -3.19 5.87
N ILE A 15 11.17 -2.95 4.68
CA ILE A 15 9.83 -2.45 4.41
C ILE A 15 9.03 -3.51 3.67
N LEU A 16 7.89 -3.93 4.24
CA LEU A 16 6.96 -4.75 3.51
C LEU A 16 6.09 -3.85 2.61
N VAL A 17 6.15 -4.08 1.32
CA VAL A 17 5.34 -3.37 0.32
C VAL A 17 4.28 -4.33 -0.22
N ILE A 18 3.02 -3.94 -0.10
CA ILE A 18 1.88 -4.67 -0.65
C ILE A 18 1.22 -3.77 -1.69
N GLY A 19 1.06 -4.23 -2.92
CA GLY A 19 0.46 -3.40 -3.96
C GLY A 19 0.29 -4.08 -5.30
N GLY A 20 -0.29 -3.36 -6.24
CA GLY A 20 -0.46 -3.81 -7.61
C GLY A 20 0.81 -3.68 -8.43
N HIS A 21 0.94 -4.53 -9.44
CA HIS A 21 2.01 -4.42 -10.42
C HIS A 21 1.56 -3.62 -11.63
N ASP A 22 2.25 -2.52 -11.89
CA ASP A 22 2.16 -1.72 -13.11
C ASP A 22 3.28 -2.14 -14.08
N PRO A 23 2.96 -2.74 -15.24
CA PRO A 23 3.98 -3.21 -16.19
C PRO A 23 4.79 -2.08 -16.83
N THR A 24 4.35 -0.82 -16.71
CA THR A 24 5.11 0.33 -17.21
C THR A 24 6.20 0.79 -16.25
N GLY A 25 6.12 0.38 -14.99
CA GLY A 25 7.03 0.84 -13.94
C GLY A 25 6.76 2.24 -13.41
N GLY A 26 5.73 2.93 -13.92
CA GLY A 26 5.41 4.32 -13.52
C GLY A 26 4.71 4.43 -12.17
N ALA A 27 4.17 3.33 -11.65
CA ALA A 27 3.44 3.27 -10.39
C ALA A 27 3.59 1.88 -9.73
N GLY A 28 2.78 1.65 -8.68
CA GLY A 28 2.67 0.36 -8.03
C GLY A 28 3.97 -0.13 -7.39
N ILE A 29 4.11 -1.44 -7.28
CA ILE A 29 5.24 -2.10 -6.61
C ILE A 29 6.60 -1.67 -7.16
N GLN A 30 6.74 -1.48 -8.48
CA GLN A 30 8.02 -1.11 -9.05
C GLN A 30 8.46 0.29 -8.62
N ALA A 31 7.56 1.27 -8.68
CA ALA A 31 7.85 2.62 -8.21
C ALA A 31 8.18 2.64 -6.69
N ASP A 32 7.50 1.82 -5.91
CA ASP A 32 7.79 1.65 -4.48
C ASP A 32 9.19 1.06 -4.24
N ILE A 33 9.59 0.02 -5.00
CA ILE A 33 10.92 -0.59 -4.93
C ILE A 33 12.00 0.44 -5.24
N GLU A 34 11.87 1.16 -6.35
CA GLU A 34 12.85 2.15 -6.79
C GLU A 34 12.99 3.28 -5.76
N THR A 35 11.87 3.79 -5.26
CA THR A 35 11.84 4.84 -4.25
C THR A 35 12.50 4.38 -2.94
N LEU A 36 12.11 3.23 -2.39
CA LEU A 36 12.64 2.73 -1.14
C LEU A 36 14.12 2.36 -1.24
N THR A 37 14.54 1.80 -2.39
CA THR A 37 15.95 1.51 -2.65
C THR A 37 16.78 2.79 -2.70
N SER A 38 16.27 3.85 -3.34
CA SER A 38 16.95 5.16 -3.37
C SER A 38 17.11 5.76 -1.96
N LEU A 39 16.16 5.49 -1.08
CA LEU A 39 16.19 5.88 0.33
C LEU A 39 17.02 4.93 1.22
N LYS A 40 17.73 3.95 0.63
CA LYS A 40 18.55 2.95 1.31
C LYS A 40 17.75 2.06 2.28
N CYS A 41 16.49 1.82 1.97
CA CYS A 41 15.66 0.79 2.58
C CYS A 41 15.72 -0.51 1.76
N HIS A 42 15.36 -1.63 2.38
CA HIS A 42 15.20 -2.92 1.70
C HIS A 42 13.70 -3.22 1.55
N PRO A 43 13.12 -3.07 0.35
CA PRO A 43 11.73 -3.45 0.10
C PRO A 43 11.60 -4.95 -0.14
N SER A 44 10.68 -5.61 0.57
CA SER A 44 10.17 -6.94 0.23
C SER A 44 8.73 -6.80 -0.22
N CYS A 45 8.34 -7.45 -1.31
CA CYS A 45 7.11 -7.12 -2.00
C CYS A 45 6.14 -8.30 -2.08
N LEU A 46 4.86 -8.01 -1.82
CA LEU A 46 3.72 -8.89 -2.08
C LEU A 46 2.85 -8.24 -3.16
N ILE A 47 2.74 -8.89 -4.30
CA ILE A 47 1.86 -8.42 -5.37
C ILE A 47 0.42 -8.80 -5.04
N SER A 48 -0.45 -7.81 -4.89
CA SER A 48 -1.88 -7.98 -4.62
C SER A 48 -2.69 -8.22 -5.90
N CYS A 49 -2.28 -7.58 -6.99
CA CYS A 49 -2.91 -7.71 -8.30
C CYS A 49 -1.92 -7.34 -9.42
N LEU A 50 -2.19 -7.89 -10.60
CA LEU A 50 -1.57 -7.44 -11.84
C LEU A 50 -2.52 -6.47 -12.55
N THR A 51 -1.97 -5.59 -13.38
CA THR A 51 -2.79 -4.73 -14.23
C THR A 51 -2.42 -4.93 -15.71
N SER A 52 -3.43 -4.83 -16.58
CA SER A 52 -3.23 -4.63 -18.01
C SER A 52 -3.35 -3.14 -18.28
N GLN A 53 -2.22 -2.49 -18.45
CA GLN A 53 -2.16 -1.05 -18.77
C GLN A 53 -0.88 -0.71 -19.52
N ASN A 54 -0.89 0.48 -20.12
CA ASN A 54 0.29 1.15 -20.63
C ASN A 54 0.27 2.62 -20.21
N THR A 55 1.16 3.44 -20.73
CA THR A 55 1.28 4.86 -20.35
C THR A 55 0.08 5.74 -20.74
N SER A 56 -0.87 5.22 -21.54
CA SER A 56 -2.02 5.97 -22.05
C SER A 56 -3.37 5.31 -21.80
N LYS A 57 -3.39 4.03 -21.39
CA LYS A 57 -4.63 3.27 -21.22
C LYS A 57 -4.53 2.27 -20.09
N PHE A 58 -5.54 2.27 -19.24
CA PHE A 58 -5.82 1.21 -18.29
C PHE A 58 -6.93 0.30 -18.84
N VAL A 59 -6.77 -1.01 -18.76
CA VAL A 59 -7.74 -1.99 -19.27
C VAL A 59 -8.42 -2.71 -18.10
N LYS A 60 -7.63 -3.35 -17.21
CA LYS A 60 -8.20 -4.21 -16.18
C LYS A 60 -7.19 -4.56 -15.09
N THR A 61 -7.73 -4.81 -13.90
CA THR A 61 -7.02 -5.40 -12.76
C THR A 61 -7.27 -6.91 -12.69
N TYR A 62 -6.23 -7.66 -12.36
CA TYR A 62 -6.27 -9.11 -12.13
C TYR A 62 -5.75 -9.40 -10.73
N PRO A 63 -6.63 -9.59 -9.73
CA PRO A 63 -6.22 -9.96 -8.38
C PRO A 63 -5.43 -11.26 -8.38
N ILE A 64 -4.39 -11.35 -7.55
CA ILE A 64 -3.68 -12.60 -7.31
C ILE A 64 -4.61 -13.54 -6.51
N LYS A 65 -4.45 -14.84 -6.68
CA LYS A 65 -5.15 -15.83 -5.86
C LYS A 65 -4.78 -15.65 -4.39
N SER A 66 -5.77 -15.56 -3.51
CA SER A 66 -5.53 -15.31 -2.07
C SER A 66 -4.65 -16.37 -1.42
N GLU A 67 -4.76 -17.63 -1.87
CA GLU A 67 -3.93 -18.73 -1.35
C GLU A 67 -2.44 -18.52 -1.66
N VAL A 68 -2.12 -18.06 -2.89
CA VAL A 68 -0.74 -17.77 -3.30
C VAL A 68 -0.20 -16.56 -2.54
N PHE A 69 -1.02 -15.51 -2.41
CA PHE A 69 -0.66 -14.30 -1.65
C PHE A 69 -0.35 -14.63 -0.19
N LYS A 70 -1.21 -15.44 0.44
CA LYS A 70 -1.05 -15.90 1.82
C LYS A 70 0.23 -16.71 2.02
N GLU A 71 0.50 -17.67 1.14
CA GLU A 71 1.71 -18.50 1.20
C GLU A 71 2.97 -17.64 1.12
N GLN A 72 3.05 -16.70 0.17
CA GLN A 72 4.16 -15.76 0.06
C GLN A 72 4.32 -14.90 1.32
N ALA A 73 3.21 -14.38 1.86
CA ALA A 73 3.23 -13.58 3.07
C ALA A 73 3.78 -14.35 4.27
N GLN A 74 3.31 -15.59 4.47
CA GLN A 74 3.77 -16.46 5.56
C GLN A 74 5.27 -16.73 5.48
N LEU A 75 5.79 -17.02 4.30
CA LEU A 75 7.23 -17.26 4.08
C LEU A 75 8.03 -16.00 4.39
N LEU A 76 7.65 -14.84 3.88
CA LEU A 76 8.34 -13.58 4.15
C LEU A 76 8.32 -13.23 5.65
N MET A 77 7.16 -13.35 6.30
CA MET A 77 7.02 -13.04 7.72
C MET A 77 7.79 -14.00 8.64
N SER A 78 8.05 -15.23 8.20
CA SER A 78 8.85 -16.20 8.96
C SER A 78 10.35 -15.92 8.92
N ASP A 79 10.82 -15.18 7.92
CA ASP A 79 12.24 -14.93 7.65
C ASP A 79 12.64 -13.47 7.94
N ILE A 80 11.78 -12.50 7.63
CA ILE A 80 12.12 -11.07 7.65
C ILE A 80 11.38 -10.35 8.77
N ASN A 81 12.14 -9.64 9.62
CA ASN A 81 11.54 -8.69 10.58
C ASN A 81 11.37 -7.32 9.90
N PHE A 82 10.14 -6.95 9.63
CA PHE A 82 9.79 -5.68 9.02
C PHE A 82 9.75 -4.53 10.01
N ASP A 83 10.20 -3.35 9.57
CA ASP A 83 10.17 -2.12 10.37
C ASP A 83 8.90 -1.28 10.08
N LEU A 84 8.35 -1.39 8.87
CA LEU A 84 7.18 -0.65 8.40
C LEU A 84 6.47 -1.43 7.28
N ILE A 85 5.19 -1.17 7.09
CA ILE A 85 4.39 -1.74 6.01
C ILE A 85 3.81 -0.60 5.16
N LYS A 86 3.93 -0.70 3.83
CA LYS A 86 3.19 0.15 2.88
C LYS A 86 2.17 -0.71 2.14
N VAL A 87 0.93 -0.25 2.08
CA VAL A 87 -0.15 -0.87 1.31
C VAL A 87 -0.63 0.12 0.25
N GLY A 88 -0.62 -0.30 -1.01
CA GLY A 88 -1.18 0.43 -2.15
C GLY A 88 -2.44 -0.26 -2.69
N ALA A 89 -2.52 -0.47 -4.01
CA ALA A 89 -3.65 -1.14 -4.66
C ALA A 89 -3.84 -2.55 -4.08
N ILE A 90 -5.09 -2.88 -3.72
CA ILE A 90 -5.43 -4.15 -3.05
C ILE A 90 -5.97 -5.19 -4.05
N GLY A 91 -6.84 -4.76 -4.96
CA GLY A 91 -7.33 -5.58 -6.07
C GLY A 91 -8.58 -6.40 -5.80
N SER A 92 -8.81 -6.92 -4.58
CA SER A 92 -10.05 -7.64 -4.23
C SER A 92 -10.29 -7.72 -2.72
N GLU A 93 -11.53 -8.03 -2.35
CA GLU A 93 -11.94 -8.21 -0.94
C GLU A 93 -11.21 -9.40 -0.28
N LYS A 94 -10.96 -10.48 -1.04
CA LYS A 94 -10.21 -11.65 -0.52
C LYS A 94 -8.76 -11.30 -0.20
N ILE A 95 -8.12 -10.48 -1.03
CA ILE A 95 -6.77 -9.97 -0.74
C ILE A 95 -6.80 -9.00 0.44
N ALA A 96 -7.85 -8.19 0.58
CA ALA A 96 -8.02 -7.33 1.73
C ALA A 96 -8.10 -8.13 3.04
N ASP A 97 -8.79 -9.29 3.06
CA ASP A 97 -8.83 -10.18 4.22
C ASP A 97 -7.43 -10.66 4.62
N GLU A 98 -6.63 -11.12 3.66
CA GLU A 98 -5.26 -11.56 3.94
C GLU A 98 -4.37 -10.39 4.41
N ILE A 99 -4.55 -9.20 3.84
CA ILE A 99 -3.82 -8.00 4.29
C ILE A 99 -4.18 -7.67 5.74
N ILE A 100 -5.47 -7.68 6.11
CA ILE A 100 -5.91 -7.41 7.48
C ILE A 100 -5.23 -8.37 8.47
N GLU A 101 -5.15 -9.66 8.14
CA GLU A 101 -4.48 -10.65 8.99
C GLU A 101 -2.96 -10.37 9.11
N ILE A 102 -2.30 -10.03 8.00
CA ILE A 102 -0.87 -9.65 8.01
C ILE A 102 -0.63 -8.44 8.92
N LEU A 103 -1.48 -7.39 8.79
CA LEU A 103 -1.34 -6.17 9.58
C LEU A 103 -1.50 -6.43 11.08
N LYS A 104 -2.46 -7.29 11.47
CA LYS A 104 -2.68 -7.70 12.87
C LYS A 104 -1.50 -8.51 13.41
N ILE A 105 -0.99 -9.47 12.64
CA ILE A 105 0.13 -10.33 13.05
C ILE A 105 1.41 -9.53 13.23
N LEU A 106 1.76 -8.69 12.26
CA LEU A 106 3.00 -7.93 12.29
C LEU A 106 2.97 -6.77 13.28
N ASN A 107 1.82 -6.16 13.52
CA ASN A 107 1.61 -5.01 14.42
C ASN A 107 2.68 -3.92 14.26
N LYS A 108 2.94 -3.52 13.01
CA LYS A 108 3.89 -2.46 12.64
C LYS A 108 3.16 -1.20 12.22
N LYS A 109 3.86 -0.08 12.11
CA LYS A 109 3.30 1.12 11.49
C LYS A 109 2.95 0.82 10.03
N VAL A 110 1.75 1.21 9.64
CA VAL A 110 1.20 0.96 8.29
C VAL A 110 0.91 2.28 7.61
N ILE A 111 1.43 2.45 6.40
CA ILE A 111 1.08 3.56 5.51
C ILE A 111 0.16 2.99 4.43
N ILE A 112 -1.04 3.58 4.30
CA ILE A 112 -2.04 3.18 3.31
C ILE A 112 -2.14 4.27 2.24
N ASP A 113 -1.85 3.87 1.01
CA ASP A 113 -2.15 4.64 -0.18
C ASP A 113 -3.41 4.04 -0.82
N PRO A 114 -4.61 4.63 -0.60
CA PRO A 114 -5.89 3.98 -0.91
C PRO A 114 -6.23 4.10 -2.40
N ILE A 115 -5.51 3.39 -3.24
CA ILE A 115 -5.70 3.43 -4.70
C ILE A 115 -7.08 2.89 -5.07
N ILE A 116 -7.99 3.79 -5.45
CA ILE A 116 -9.37 3.48 -5.85
C ILE A 116 -9.47 3.36 -7.37
N SER A 117 -8.77 4.22 -8.10
CA SER A 117 -8.77 4.23 -9.56
C SER A 117 -7.38 4.41 -10.14
N ALA A 118 -7.17 3.93 -11.35
CA ALA A 118 -5.94 4.20 -12.09
C ALA A 118 -5.88 5.67 -12.54
N SER A 119 -4.67 6.24 -12.61
CA SER A 119 -4.46 7.64 -13.03
C SER A 119 -5.02 7.96 -14.41
N MET A 120 -5.08 6.96 -15.31
CA MET A 120 -5.62 7.08 -16.65
C MET A 120 -7.14 6.75 -16.72
N GLY A 121 -7.82 6.67 -15.57
CA GLY A 121 -9.19 6.21 -15.46
C GLY A 121 -9.28 4.68 -15.46
N GLY A 122 -10.29 4.15 -14.79
CA GLY A 122 -10.51 2.71 -14.62
C GLY A 122 -10.53 2.33 -13.14
N GLU A 123 -11.49 1.49 -12.79
CA GLU A 123 -11.74 1.06 -11.42
C GLU A 123 -10.71 0.02 -10.98
N ILE A 124 -10.03 0.28 -9.88
CA ILE A 124 -9.13 -0.69 -9.21
C ILE A 124 -9.83 -1.28 -7.99
N ALA A 125 -10.64 -0.48 -7.28
CA ALA A 125 -11.40 -0.92 -6.12
C ALA A 125 -12.90 -0.66 -6.34
N ASN A 126 -13.72 -1.71 -6.26
CA ASN A 126 -15.18 -1.60 -6.29
C ASN A 126 -15.72 -1.07 -4.95
N LEU A 127 -17.02 -0.76 -4.89
CA LEU A 127 -17.66 -0.20 -3.71
C LEU A 127 -17.53 -1.07 -2.45
N GLU A 128 -17.60 -2.39 -2.58
CA GLU A 128 -17.50 -3.31 -1.43
C GLU A 128 -16.08 -3.33 -0.88
N LEU A 129 -15.06 -3.32 -1.77
CA LEU A 129 -13.67 -3.21 -1.35
C LEU A 129 -13.40 -1.86 -0.66
N ILE A 130 -13.94 -0.74 -1.18
CA ILE A 130 -13.79 0.58 -0.57
C ILE A 130 -14.39 0.59 0.85
N LYS A 131 -15.61 0.06 1.03
CA LYS A 131 -16.23 -0.06 2.36
C LYS A 131 -15.37 -0.88 3.32
N LYS A 132 -14.82 -1.99 2.84
CA LYS A 132 -13.95 -2.86 3.63
C LYS A 132 -12.66 -2.16 4.03
N ILE A 133 -12.01 -1.45 3.10
CA ILE A 133 -10.81 -0.64 3.37
C ILE A 133 -11.10 0.38 4.49
N LYS A 134 -12.20 1.13 4.36
CA LYS A 134 -12.60 2.13 5.36
C LYS A 134 -12.85 1.52 6.73
N LYS A 135 -13.59 0.42 6.78
CA LYS A 135 -14.06 -0.18 8.03
C LYS A 135 -12.98 -0.99 8.74
N GLU A 136 -12.13 -1.70 8.00
CA GLU A 136 -11.26 -2.73 8.56
C GLU A 136 -9.76 -2.45 8.40
N ILE A 137 -9.34 -1.75 7.34
CA ILE A 137 -7.91 -1.46 7.09
C ILE A 137 -7.51 -0.09 7.66
N PHE A 138 -8.30 0.95 7.44
CA PHE A 138 -7.98 2.28 7.96
C PHE A 138 -7.77 2.35 9.47
N PRO A 139 -8.57 1.66 10.31
CA PRO A 139 -8.32 1.64 11.76
C PRO A 139 -6.97 1.03 12.16
N LEU A 140 -6.35 0.23 11.29
CA LEU A 140 -5.02 -0.37 11.50
C LEU A 140 -3.89 0.51 10.96
N SER A 141 -4.20 1.62 10.28
CA SER A 141 -3.20 2.46 9.65
C SER A 141 -2.60 3.50 10.62
N TYR A 142 -1.32 3.78 10.42
CA TYR A 142 -0.64 4.92 11.05
C TYR A 142 -0.81 6.20 10.23
N LEU A 143 -0.85 6.08 8.90
CA LEU A 143 -0.99 7.19 7.96
C LEU A 143 -1.76 6.72 6.73
N ILE A 144 -2.63 7.60 6.22
CA ILE A 144 -3.38 7.41 4.97
C ILE A 144 -3.04 8.58 4.05
N THR A 145 -2.73 8.29 2.77
CA THR A 145 -2.25 9.28 1.79
C THR A 145 -3.16 9.34 0.56
N PRO A 146 -4.46 9.64 0.69
CA PRO A 146 -5.36 9.74 -0.45
C PRO A 146 -5.02 10.99 -1.30
N ASN A 147 -5.12 10.88 -2.62
CA ASN A 147 -5.20 12.05 -3.48
C ASN A 147 -6.58 12.74 -3.33
N PHE A 148 -6.75 13.92 -3.97
CA PHE A 148 -7.99 14.69 -3.84
C PHE A 148 -9.25 13.91 -4.25
N SER A 149 -9.19 13.17 -5.35
CA SER A 149 -10.34 12.40 -5.86
C SER A 149 -10.67 11.24 -4.93
N GLU A 150 -9.66 10.55 -4.44
CA GLU A 150 -9.82 9.47 -3.45
C GLU A 150 -10.38 10.00 -2.13
N ALA A 151 -9.84 11.12 -1.63
CA ALA A 151 -10.34 11.75 -0.42
C ALA A 151 -11.83 12.12 -0.55
N LYS A 152 -12.25 12.64 -1.71
CA LYS A 152 -13.66 12.94 -2.00
C LYS A 152 -14.52 11.69 -1.94
N ILE A 153 -14.14 10.60 -2.64
CA ILE A 153 -14.88 9.33 -2.63
C ILE A 153 -14.95 8.76 -1.21
N LEU A 154 -13.84 8.81 -0.48
CA LEU A 154 -13.75 8.29 0.88
C LEU A 154 -14.56 9.11 1.89
N SER A 155 -14.78 10.42 1.64
CA SER A 155 -15.54 11.32 2.52
C SER A 155 -17.06 11.32 2.28
N GLU A 156 -17.53 10.85 1.14
CA GLU A 156 -18.95 10.85 0.76
C GLU A 156 -19.84 9.93 1.61
N ASP A 157 -19.27 9.19 2.53
CA ASP A 157 -20.02 8.48 3.57
C ASP A 157 -20.39 9.45 4.70
N SER A 158 -21.66 9.51 5.05
CA SER A 158 -22.30 10.47 5.97
C SER A 158 -21.67 10.61 7.37
N THR A 159 -20.70 9.77 7.71
CA THR A 159 -19.96 9.82 8.98
C THR A 159 -18.71 10.70 8.95
N LEU A 160 -18.22 11.13 7.77
CA LEU A 160 -17.00 11.96 7.64
C LEU A 160 -17.27 13.37 7.09
N ASN A 161 -18.53 13.72 6.79
CA ASN A 161 -18.92 15.04 6.29
C ASN A 161 -18.62 16.23 7.24
N GLY A 162 -18.11 15.95 8.45
CA GLY A 162 -17.71 16.99 9.41
C GLY A 162 -16.21 17.31 9.46
N LEU A 163 -15.34 16.57 8.75
CA LEU A 163 -13.88 16.71 8.89
C LEU A 163 -13.17 17.34 7.69
N ILE A 164 -13.84 17.49 6.57
CA ILE A 164 -13.28 18.17 5.37
C ILE A 164 -14.15 19.38 5.04
N SER A 165 -14.04 20.45 5.83
CA SER A 165 -14.49 21.78 5.39
C SER A 165 -13.51 22.30 4.35
N ASN A 166 -14.04 22.88 3.25
CA ASN A 166 -13.27 23.48 2.16
C ASN A 166 -12.30 24.60 2.57
N GLU A 167 -12.24 24.96 3.83
CA GLU A 167 -11.40 26.05 4.37
C GLU A 167 -9.95 25.65 4.65
N ASN A 168 -9.61 24.34 4.66
CA ASN A 168 -8.26 23.87 4.97
C ASN A 168 -7.44 23.40 3.75
N MET A 169 -7.90 23.67 2.52
CA MET A 169 -7.18 23.29 1.30
C MET A 169 -6.57 24.46 0.53
N ASN A 170 -6.22 25.54 1.22
CA ASN A 170 -5.34 26.58 0.69
C ASN A 170 -3.92 26.33 1.20
N ILE A 171 -3.20 25.43 0.55
CA ILE A 171 -1.73 25.38 0.56
C ILE A 171 -1.27 25.25 -0.88
#